data_ca21a55b19012fde3c29d722edfcde6e
#
_entry.id   ca21a55b19012fde3c29d722edfcde6e
#
_cell.length_a   1.000
_cell.length_b   1.000
_cell.length_c   1.000
_cell.angle_alpha   90.00
_cell.angle_beta   90.00
_cell.angle_gamma   90.00
#
_symmetry.space_group_name_H-M   'P 1'
#
loop_
_entity.id
_entity.type
_entity.pdbx_description
1 polymer ?
#
loop_
_entity_poly.entity_id
_entity_poly.type
_entity_poly.pdbx_seq_one_letter_code
_entity_poly.pdbx_strand_id
1 'polypeptide(L)'
;NFIIIDEYVLADLSEDAQKALLDWIQSGGVVMIGASDNVTAEAGILATHLPLTLSKERQEISKEVLSSFISDREFKNSISSFVASKNEGSRVLLQSESNPLAAVKNVGKGAIIQTTFSLGDEPLSKESNATSFFADIIKKANVGLPTNSGMYMNHQGIKEQMTYELGSINELFPSFQISTTFMLVIVIFYILLVGPFLYVLLKRKDKRESAWWIIPVISIVASVSIFAYGAKD
;
A
#
# COMPACT_ATOMS: atom_id res chain seq x y z
N ASN A 1 -2.70 -3.35 -7.21
CA ASN A 1 -1.74 -3.78 -6.19
C ASN A 1 -0.34 -3.34 -6.60
N PHE A 2 0.34 -2.57 -5.70
CA PHE A 2 1.61 -1.93 -6.00
C PHE A 2 2.55 -2.02 -4.79
N ILE A 3 3.83 -2.36 -5.01
CA ILE A 3 4.88 -2.43 -3.98
C ILE A 3 6.04 -1.55 -4.43
N ILE A 4 6.56 -0.72 -3.52
CA ILE A 4 7.79 0.06 -3.72
C ILE A 4 8.88 -0.59 -2.87
N ILE A 5 10.03 -0.82 -3.48
CA ILE A 5 11.22 -1.40 -2.85
C ILE A 5 12.37 -0.43 -3.11
N ASP A 6 12.94 0.08 -2.04
CA ASP A 6 14.12 0.94 -2.08
C ASP A 6 15.08 0.50 -0.98
N GLU A 7 16.36 0.37 -1.29
CA GLU A 7 17.44 -0.04 -0.37
C GLU A 7 17.20 -1.38 0.38
N TYR A 8 16.26 -2.21 -0.07
CA TYR A 8 15.97 -3.50 0.54
C TYR A 8 16.56 -4.64 -0.27
N VAL A 9 17.30 -5.53 0.41
CA VAL A 9 17.95 -6.69 -0.20
C VAL A 9 16.95 -7.85 -0.29
N LEU A 10 16.27 -7.97 -1.44
CA LEU A 10 15.32 -9.07 -1.69
C LEU A 10 16.01 -10.46 -1.64
N ALA A 11 17.29 -10.52 -1.95
CA ALA A 11 18.07 -11.74 -1.89
C ALA A 11 18.16 -12.34 -0.46
N ASP A 12 17.95 -11.53 0.59
CA ASP A 12 17.92 -11.98 1.99
C ASP A 12 16.61 -12.66 2.38
N LEU A 13 15.58 -12.54 1.54
CA LEU A 13 14.35 -13.28 1.74
C LEU A 13 14.54 -14.77 1.45
N SER A 14 13.76 -15.62 2.13
CA SER A 14 13.71 -17.04 1.80
C SER A 14 13.33 -17.27 0.33
N GLU A 15 13.80 -18.37 -0.26
CA GLU A 15 13.44 -18.71 -1.64
C GLU A 15 11.93 -18.74 -1.88
N ASP A 16 11.16 -19.23 -0.92
CA ASP A 16 9.70 -19.31 -1.01
C ASP A 16 9.08 -17.91 -1.02
N ALA A 17 9.62 -16.97 -0.22
CA ALA A 17 9.13 -15.60 -0.22
C ALA A 17 9.47 -14.86 -1.53
N GLN A 18 10.67 -15.09 -2.08
CA GLN A 18 11.06 -14.54 -3.38
C GLN A 18 10.17 -15.09 -4.51
N LYS A 19 9.89 -16.41 -4.50
CA LYS A 19 8.98 -17.04 -5.46
C LYS A 19 7.56 -16.49 -5.33
N ALA A 20 7.05 -16.37 -4.10
CA ALA A 20 5.72 -15.79 -3.86
C ALA A 20 5.61 -14.35 -4.40
N LEU A 21 6.67 -13.53 -4.24
CA LEU A 21 6.71 -12.19 -4.82
C LEU A 21 6.67 -12.23 -6.34
N LEU A 22 7.45 -13.12 -6.98
CA LEU A 22 7.45 -13.28 -8.43
C LEU A 22 6.09 -13.75 -8.94
N ASP A 23 5.46 -14.74 -8.30
CA ASP A 23 4.14 -15.25 -8.63
C ASP A 23 3.07 -14.17 -8.50
N TRP A 24 3.18 -13.33 -7.45
CA TRP A 24 2.30 -12.18 -7.27
C TRP A 24 2.47 -11.15 -8.40
N ILE A 25 3.71 -10.85 -8.83
CA ILE A 25 3.95 -9.99 -10.00
C ILE A 25 3.33 -10.62 -11.24
N GLN A 26 3.59 -11.92 -11.51
CA GLN A 26 3.06 -12.61 -12.68
C GLN A 26 1.52 -12.63 -12.71
N SER A 27 0.88 -12.58 -11.55
CA SER A 27 -0.59 -12.53 -11.41
C SER A 27 -1.19 -11.15 -11.64
N GLY A 28 -0.36 -10.09 -11.76
CA GLY A 28 -0.82 -8.72 -12.04
C GLY A 28 -0.33 -7.69 -11.04
N GLY A 29 0.55 -8.06 -10.10
CA GLY A 29 1.20 -7.12 -9.20
C GLY A 29 2.22 -6.23 -9.92
N VAL A 30 2.45 -5.05 -9.40
CA VAL A 30 3.46 -4.11 -9.92
C VAL A 30 4.45 -3.79 -8.82
N VAL A 31 5.73 -3.97 -9.12
CA VAL A 31 6.85 -3.61 -8.22
C VAL A 31 7.63 -2.46 -8.82
N MET A 32 7.93 -1.45 -8.01
CA MET A 32 8.87 -0.38 -8.35
C MET A 32 10.12 -0.53 -7.49
N ILE A 33 11.27 -0.62 -8.14
CA ILE A 33 12.57 -0.84 -7.50
C ILE A 33 13.43 0.41 -7.71
N GLY A 34 13.91 0.99 -6.61
CA GLY A 34 14.90 2.05 -6.60
C GLY A 34 16.30 1.52 -6.96
N ALA A 35 17.19 2.45 -7.31
CA ALA A 35 18.56 2.10 -7.62
C ALA A 35 19.41 2.00 -6.34
N SER A 36 20.30 1.01 -6.32
CA SER A 36 21.40 0.87 -5.37
C SER A 36 22.70 0.49 -6.09
N ASP A 37 23.83 0.55 -5.41
CA ASP A 37 25.14 0.18 -5.96
C ASP A 37 25.20 -1.29 -6.42
N ASN A 38 24.37 -2.16 -5.85
CA ASN A 38 24.34 -3.59 -6.11
C ASN A 38 22.92 -4.12 -6.43
N VAL A 39 22.06 -3.30 -7.01
CA VAL A 39 20.63 -3.62 -7.23
C VAL A 39 20.42 -4.99 -7.89
N THR A 40 21.29 -5.40 -8.81
CA THR A 40 21.17 -6.69 -9.49
C THR A 40 21.39 -7.87 -8.52
N ALA A 41 22.36 -7.77 -7.61
CA ALA A 41 22.59 -8.81 -6.60
C ALA A 41 21.50 -8.78 -5.51
N GLU A 42 21.04 -7.59 -5.14
CA GLU A 42 20.03 -7.37 -4.11
C GLU A 42 18.64 -7.80 -4.56
N ALA A 43 18.35 -7.78 -5.86
CA ALA A 43 17.05 -8.14 -6.42
C ALA A 43 16.72 -9.65 -6.33
N GLY A 44 17.67 -10.51 -5.98
CA GLY A 44 17.43 -11.95 -5.85
C GLY A 44 16.85 -12.55 -7.13
N ILE A 45 15.75 -13.29 -7.02
CA ILE A 45 15.09 -13.94 -8.16
C ILE A 45 14.59 -12.93 -9.21
N LEU A 46 14.36 -11.67 -8.85
CA LEU A 46 13.93 -10.64 -9.78
C LEU A 46 15.05 -10.09 -10.66
N ALA A 47 16.32 -10.42 -10.38
CA ALA A 47 17.48 -9.90 -11.12
C ALA A 47 17.36 -10.12 -12.64
N THR A 48 16.88 -11.27 -13.08
CA THR A 48 16.68 -11.63 -14.50
C THR A 48 15.53 -10.87 -15.17
N HIS A 49 14.68 -10.27 -14.37
CA HIS A 49 13.49 -9.53 -14.80
C HIS A 49 13.67 -8.02 -14.71
N LEU A 50 14.82 -7.52 -14.24
CA LEU A 50 15.10 -6.10 -14.15
C LEU A 50 15.07 -5.44 -15.54
N PRO A 51 14.39 -4.28 -15.67
CA PRO A 51 14.31 -3.56 -16.94
C PRO A 51 15.60 -2.83 -17.34
N LEU A 52 16.48 -2.52 -16.39
CA LEU A 52 17.71 -1.78 -16.59
C LEU A 52 18.92 -2.53 -16.00
N THR A 53 20.06 -2.42 -16.67
CA THR A 53 21.36 -2.75 -16.11
C THR A 53 22.07 -1.46 -15.73
N LEU A 54 22.35 -1.29 -14.43
CA LEU A 54 23.04 -0.12 -13.91
C LEU A 54 24.55 -0.30 -14.00
N SER A 55 25.26 0.77 -14.38
CA SER A 55 26.72 0.85 -14.27
C SER A 55 27.11 1.41 -12.90
N LYS A 56 28.40 1.38 -12.58
CA LYS A 56 28.91 2.03 -11.36
C LYS A 56 29.10 3.56 -11.52
N GLU A 57 28.95 4.05 -12.74
CA GLU A 57 29.07 5.47 -13.02
C GLU A 57 27.80 6.19 -12.60
N ARG A 58 27.96 7.36 -11.98
CA ARG A 58 26.85 8.21 -11.57
C ARG A 58 26.88 9.51 -12.34
N GLN A 59 25.72 10.04 -12.64
CA GLN A 59 25.53 11.35 -13.25
C GLN A 59 24.54 12.15 -12.43
N GLU A 60 24.66 13.45 -12.49
CA GLU A 60 23.71 14.38 -11.89
C GLU A 60 22.61 14.69 -12.90
N ILE A 61 21.36 14.55 -12.46
CA ILE A 61 20.18 14.94 -13.24
C ILE A 61 19.75 16.30 -12.73
N SER A 62 19.79 17.30 -13.62
CA SER A 62 19.43 18.66 -13.25
C SER A 62 17.94 18.77 -12.92
N LYS A 63 17.61 19.73 -12.07
CA LYS A 63 16.22 20.02 -11.67
C LYS A 63 15.33 20.39 -12.87
N GLU A 64 15.90 21.00 -13.91
CA GLU A 64 15.18 21.37 -15.13
C GLU A 64 14.71 20.13 -15.88
N VAL A 65 15.57 19.10 -15.98
CA VAL A 65 15.22 17.81 -16.59
C VAL A 65 14.14 17.12 -15.76
N LEU A 66 14.27 17.07 -14.44
CA LEU A 66 13.26 16.48 -13.58
C LEU A 66 11.91 17.21 -13.70
N SER A 67 11.93 18.54 -13.72
CA SER A 67 10.73 19.37 -13.85
C SER A 67 10.04 19.17 -15.20
N SER A 68 10.78 18.85 -16.26
CA SER A 68 10.20 18.57 -17.58
C SER A 68 9.33 17.30 -17.62
N PHE A 69 9.49 16.40 -16.64
CA PHE A 69 8.72 15.17 -16.55
C PHE A 69 7.40 15.33 -15.82
N ILE A 70 7.21 16.42 -15.08
CA ILE A 70 6.00 16.72 -14.31
C ILE A 70 5.30 17.92 -14.93
N SER A 71 3.98 17.82 -15.11
CA SER A 71 3.18 18.97 -15.53
C SER A 71 2.97 19.93 -14.35
N ASP A 72 3.19 21.23 -14.57
CA ASP A 72 2.86 22.33 -13.67
C ASP A 72 3.63 22.43 -12.34
N ARG A 73 4.80 21.77 -12.19
CA ARG A 73 5.59 21.85 -10.94
C ARG A 73 7.09 21.81 -11.24
N GLU A 74 7.87 22.45 -10.39
CA GLU A 74 9.32 22.52 -10.50
C GLU A 74 10.00 21.77 -9.34
N PHE A 75 11.07 21.05 -9.65
CA PHE A 75 12.01 20.54 -8.67
C PHE A 75 12.95 21.66 -8.20
N LYS A 76 13.33 21.63 -6.94
CA LYS A 76 14.26 22.61 -6.37
C LYS A 76 15.71 22.17 -6.48
N ASN A 77 15.91 20.86 -6.46
CA ASN A 77 17.24 20.25 -6.38
C ASN A 77 17.45 19.27 -7.54
N SER A 78 18.70 19.07 -7.92
CA SER A 78 19.16 17.98 -8.77
C SER A 78 19.26 16.69 -7.96
N ILE A 79 19.25 15.54 -8.63
CA ILE A 79 19.42 14.23 -8.02
C ILE A 79 20.57 13.45 -8.66
N SER A 80 21.20 12.56 -7.88
CA SER A 80 22.20 11.63 -8.38
C SER A 80 21.51 10.41 -8.99
N SER A 81 21.99 9.96 -10.14
CA SER A 81 21.46 8.81 -10.88
C SER A 81 22.60 7.96 -11.41
N PHE A 82 22.38 6.67 -11.52
CA PHE A 82 23.31 5.78 -12.23
C PHE A 82 23.15 5.90 -13.74
N VAL A 83 24.27 5.73 -14.45
CA VAL A 83 24.23 5.48 -15.87
C VAL A 83 23.71 4.08 -16.11
N ALA A 84 22.80 3.91 -17.07
CA ALA A 84 22.13 2.63 -17.28
C ALA A 84 21.98 2.29 -18.76
N SER A 85 21.84 1.00 -19.02
CA SER A 85 21.44 0.48 -20.32
C SER A 85 20.11 -0.28 -20.19
N LYS A 86 19.30 -0.18 -21.25
CA LYS A 86 18.02 -0.85 -21.33
C LYS A 86 18.19 -2.33 -21.60
N ASN A 87 17.54 -3.18 -20.83
CA ASN A 87 17.49 -4.61 -21.06
C ASN A 87 16.42 -4.99 -22.10
N GLU A 88 16.61 -6.15 -22.71
CA GLU A 88 15.67 -6.67 -23.72
C GLU A 88 14.26 -6.85 -23.16
N GLY A 89 13.26 -6.52 -23.97
CA GLY A 89 11.85 -6.58 -23.59
C GLY A 89 11.39 -5.44 -22.67
N SER A 90 12.25 -4.47 -22.35
CA SER A 90 11.93 -3.33 -21.51
C SER A 90 11.52 -2.10 -22.32
N ARG A 91 10.71 -1.23 -21.70
CA ARG A 91 10.30 0.06 -22.27
C ARG A 91 10.74 1.20 -21.35
N VAL A 92 11.45 2.17 -21.91
CA VAL A 92 11.89 3.36 -21.19
C VAL A 92 10.69 4.26 -20.92
N LEU A 93 10.56 4.74 -19.69
CA LEU A 93 9.51 5.64 -19.22
C LEU A 93 9.99 7.07 -19.12
N LEU A 94 11.21 7.25 -18.60
CA LEU A 94 11.88 8.54 -18.46
C LEU A 94 13.31 8.40 -18.98
N GLN A 95 13.79 9.43 -19.66
CA GLN A 95 15.12 9.46 -20.25
C GLN A 95 15.68 10.88 -20.17
N SER A 96 16.95 11.00 -19.80
CA SER A 96 17.73 12.24 -19.90
C SER A 96 18.80 12.04 -20.95
N GLU A 97 18.76 12.84 -22.02
CA GLU A 97 19.63 12.66 -23.18
C GLU A 97 19.53 11.23 -23.73
N SER A 98 20.57 10.43 -23.59
CA SER A 98 20.62 9.01 -24.00
C SER A 98 20.52 8.03 -22.82
N ASN A 99 20.56 8.53 -21.57
CA ASN A 99 20.50 7.67 -20.37
C ASN A 99 19.06 7.44 -19.92
N PRO A 100 18.58 6.18 -19.87
CA PRO A 100 17.27 5.87 -19.32
C PRO A 100 17.27 6.11 -17.80
N LEU A 101 16.29 6.85 -17.29
CA LEU A 101 16.12 7.18 -15.88
C LEU A 101 15.11 6.29 -15.18
N ALA A 102 14.14 5.80 -15.91
CA ALA A 102 13.17 4.81 -15.44
C ALA A 102 12.72 3.96 -16.62
N ALA A 103 12.56 2.68 -16.38
CA ALA A 103 12.05 1.72 -17.37
C ALA A 103 11.13 0.71 -16.73
N VAL A 104 10.28 0.09 -17.56
CA VAL A 104 9.33 -0.94 -17.18
C VAL A 104 9.54 -2.19 -18.02
N LYS A 105 9.42 -3.36 -17.40
CA LYS A 105 9.38 -4.67 -18.05
C LYS A 105 8.16 -5.44 -17.57
N ASN A 106 7.37 -5.93 -18.50
CA ASN A 106 6.23 -6.77 -18.18
C ASN A 106 6.70 -8.16 -17.76
N VAL A 107 6.09 -8.69 -16.69
CA VAL A 107 6.37 -10.03 -16.15
C VAL A 107 5.03 -10.71 -15.90
N GLY A 108 4.65 -11.61 -16.80
CA GLY A 108 3.29 -12.18 -16.79
C GLY A 108 2.22 -11.12 -17.03
N LYS A 109 1.26 -11.00 -16.11
CA LYS A 109 0.20 -9.98 -16.15
C LYS A 109 0.58 -8.68 -15.45
N GLY A 110 1.66 -8.68 -14.67
CA GLY A 110 2.18 -7.53 -13.95
C GLY A 110 3.43 -6.95 -14.56
N ALA A 111 4.15 -6.17 -13.78
CA ALA A 111 5.35 -5.49 -14.27
C ALA A 111 6.34 -5.13 -13.16
N ILE A 112 7.60 -4.96 -13.56
CA ILE A 112 8.65 -4.38 -12.75
C ILE A 112 9.02 -3.03 -13.35
N ILE A 113 8.96 -1.97 -12.53
CA ILE A 113 9.46 -0.64 -12.84
C ILE A 113 10.78 -0.49 -12.10
N GLN A 114 11.80 -0.02 -12.76
CA GLN A 114 13.10 0.25 -12.15
C GLN A 114 13.52 1.68 -12.44
N THR A 115 14.05 2.38 -11.44
CA THR A 115 14.66 3.69 -11.58
C THR A 115 16.17 3.58 -11.51
N THR A 116 16.87 4.60 -12.00
CA THR A 116 18.33 4.72 -11.92
C THR A 116 18.78 5.60 -10.75
N PHE A 117 17.86 5.97 -9.88
CA PHE A 117 18.07 6.75 -8.68
C PHE A 117 17.33 6.09 -7.50
N SER A 118 17.82 6.31 -6.28
CA SER A 118 17.12 5.89 -5.06
C SER A 118 15.82 6.68 -4.90
N LEU A 119 14.79 6.02 -4.39
CA LEU A 119 13.47 6.62 -4.18
C LEU A 119 13.39 7.33 -2.82
N GLY A 120 14.16 6.85 -1.83
CA GLY A 120 14.19 7.33 -0.46
C GLY A 120 15.29 8.34 -0.15
N ASP A 121 16.31 8.48 -1.01
CA ASP A 121 17.44 9.36 -0.78
C ASP A 121 17.09 10.84 -0.90
N GLU A 122 17.86 11.65 -0.17
CA GLU A 122 17.85 13.11 -0.36
C GLU A 122 18.59 13.50 -1.66
N PRO A 123 18.14 14.53 -2.38
CA PRO A 123 17.06 15.43 -2.01
C PRO A 123 15.65 14.99 -2.42
N LEU A 124 15.50 13.89 -3.19
CA LEU A 124 14.22 13.49 -3.79
C LEU A 124 13.13 13.23 -2.73
N SER A 125 13.47 12.53 -1.65
CA SER A 125 12.53 12.21 -0.58
C SER A 125 11.96 13.44 0.15
N LYS A 126 12.70 14.55 0.16
CA LYS A 126 12.27 15.82 0.76
C LYS A 126 11.57 16.77 -0.20
N GLU A 127 11.54 16.44 -1.49
CA GLU A 127 10.86 17.27 -2.48
C GLU A 127 9.33 17.17 -2.33
N SER A 128 8.67 18.31 -2.27
CA SER A 128 7.19 18.35 -2.16
C SER A 128 6.49 17.72 -3.36
N ASN A 129 7.19 17.58 -4.47
CA ASN A 129 6.69 17.06 -5.74
C ASN A 129 7.04 15.57 -5.97
N ALA A 130 7.79 14.94 -5.06
CA ALA A 130 8.22 13.54 -5.20
C ALA A 130 7.04 12.58 -5.42
N THR A 131 5.97 12.71 -4.65
CA THR A 131 4.78 11.86 -4.81
C THR A 131 4.13 11.99 -6.19
N SER A 132 4.04 13.22 -6.72
CA SER A 132 3.49 13.45 -8.06
C SER A 132 4.41 12.88 -9.14
N PHE A 133 5.72 12.98 -8.95
CA PHE A 133 6.72 12.42 -9.85
C PHE A 133 6.62 10.89 -9.92
N PHE A 134 6.52 10.21 -8.80
CA PHE A 134 6.32 8.76 -8.78
C PHE A 134 4.98 8.36 -9.40
N ALA A 135 3.92 9.10 -9.12
CA ALA A 135 2.61 8.85 -9.72
C ALA A 135 2.66 8.98 -11.26
N ASP A 136 3.41 9.95 -11.80
CA ASP A 136 3.57 10.10 -13.24
C ASP A 136 4.42 8.99 -13.86
N ILE A 137 5.46 8.48 -13.17
CA ILE A 137 6.20 7.29 -13.60
C ILE A 137 5.26 6.08 -13.71
N ILE A 138 4.45 5.82 -12.68
CA ILE A 138 3.49 4.71 -12.64
C ILE A 138 2.45 4.86 -13.76
N LYS A 139 1.93 6.07 -13.95
CA LYS A 139 0.96 6.38 -15.02
C LYS A 139 1.56 6.13 -16.41
N LYS A 140 2.81 6.56 -16.65
CA LYS A 140 3.53 6.31 -17.91
C LYS A 140 3.83 4.82 -18.11
N ALA A 141 4.02 4.07 -17.04
CA ALA A 141 4.19 2.62 -17.11
C ALA A 141 2.94 1.91 -17.66
N ASN A 142 1.76 2.49 -17.47
CA ASN A 142 0.48 1.97 -17.95
C ASN A 142 0.26 0.50 -17.54
N VAL A 143 0.63 0.15 -16.32
CA VAL A 143 0.55 -1.19 -15.78
C VAL A 143 -0.21 -1.17 -14.46
N GLY A 144 -1.06 -2.17 -14.24
CA GLY A 144 -1.78 -2.35 -12.97
C GLY A 144 -2.87 -1.32 -12.66
N LEU A 145 -3.09 -0.34 -13.53
CA LEU A 145 -4.22 0.57 -13.41
C LEU A 145 -5.43 -0.05 -14.12
N PRO A 146 -6.61 -0.12 -13.48
CA PRO A 146 -7.81 -0.54 -14.18
C PRO A 146 -8.06 0.42 -15.34
N THR A 147 -7.96 -0.09 -16.56
CA THR A 147 -8.29 0.64 -17.79
C THR A 147 -9.80 0.81 -17.89
N ASN A 148 -10.39 1.61 -17.02
CA ASN A 148 -11.70 2.17 -17.27
C ASN A 148 -11.50 3.42 -18.13
N SER A 149 -11.68 3.22 -19.42
CA SER A 149 -11.75 4.24 -20.45
C SER A 149 -12.64 5.40 -20.00
N GLY A 150 -12.07 6.58 -19.82
CA GLY A 150 -12.83 7.82 -19.78
C GLY A 150 -12.81 8.66 -18.52
N MET A 151 -11.99 8.37 -17.53
CA MET A 151 -11.93 9.24 -16.35
C MET A 151 -10.69 10.15 -16.42
N TYR A 152 -10.95 11.43 -16.63
CA TYR A 152 -9.95 12.49 -16.44
C TYR A 152 -9.44 12.39 -15.00
N MET A 153 -8.17 11.99 -14.82
CA MET A 153 -7.55 11.95 -13.50
C MET A 153 -7.34 13.38 -12.99
N ASN A 154 -8.33 13.88 -12.25
CA ASN A 154 -8.16 15.04 -11.41
C ASN A 154 -7.32 14.62 -10.19
N HIS A 155 -6.38 15.44 -9.74
CA HIS A 155 -5.48 15.17 -8.60
C HIS A 155 -6.23 14.80 -7.29
N GLN A 156 -7.51 15.11 -7.19
CA GLN A 156 -8.40 14.67 -6.10
C GLN A 156 -8.72 13.17 -6.19
N GLY A 157 -8.86 12.61 -7.39
CA GLY A 157 -9.21 11.20 -7.58
C GLY A 157 -8.13 10.21 -7.11
N ILE A 158 -6.84 10.58 -7.20
CA ILE A 158 -5.75 9.70 -6.72
C ILE A 158 -5.75 9.63 -5.20
N LYS A 159 -6.01 10.73 -4.53
CA LYS A 159 -6.09 10.78 -3.06
C LYS A 159 -7.28 9.99 -2.52
N GLU A 160 -8.43 10.11 -3.17
CA GLU A 160 -9.64 9.34 -2.85
C GLU A 160 -9.47 7.86 -3.17
N GLN A 161 -8.84 7.53 -4.30
CA GLN A 161 -8.58 6.15 -4.70
C GLN A 161 -7.52 5.48 -3.80
N MET A 162 -6.44 6.18 -3.42
CA MET A 162 -5.51 5.71 -2.40
C MET A 162 -6.18 5.53 -1.03
N THR A 163 -7.08 6.44 -0.65
CA THR A 163 -7.82 6.32 0.61
C THR A 163 -8.80 5.14 0.56
N TYR A 164 -9.40 4.87 -0.60
CA TYR A 164 -10.29 3.73 -0.81
C TYR A 164 -9.50 2.41 -0.83
N GLU A 165 -8.36 2.36 -1.52
CA GLU A 165 -7.47 1.19 -1.55
C GLU A 165 -6.83 0.92 -0.17
N LEU A 166 -6.43 1.96 0.56
CA LEU A 166 -5.95 1.83 1.94
C LEU A 166 -7.08 1.42 2.89
N GLY A 167 -8.32 1.83 2.61
CA GLY A 167 -9.52 1.37 3.32
C GLY A 167 -9.78 -0.13 3.08
N SER A 168 -9.55 -0.61 1.85
CA SER A 168 -9.74 -2.01 1.49
C SER A 168 -8.66 -2.96 2.04
N ILE A 169 -7.48 -2.44 2.38
CA ILE A 169 -6.45 -3.22 3.11
C ILE A 169 -6.96 -3.65 4.50
N ASN A 170 -7.88 -2.88 5.08
CA ASN A 170 -8.55 -3.27 6.32
C ASN A 170 -9.47 -4.51 6.14
N GLU A 171 -9.83 -4.87 4.91
CA GLU A 171 -10.59 -6.09 4.60
C GLU A 171 -9.72 -7.36 4.52
N LEU A 172 -8.40 -7.23 4.49
CA LEU A 172 -7.46 -8.36 4.58
C LEU A 172 -7.30 -8.90 6.00
N PHE A 173 -7.70 -8.14 7.00
CA PHE A 173 -7.94 -8.70 8.33
C PHE A 173 -9.36 -9.28 8.33
N PRO A 174 -9.58 -10.51 8.85
CA PRO A 174 -10.92 -11.06 8.96
C PRO A 174 -11.77 -10.06 9.73
N SER A 175 -12.47 -9.21 8.99
CA SER A 175 -13.41 -8.27 9.56
C SER A 175 -14.53 -9.13 10.12
N PHE A 176 -14.73 -9.05 11.42
CA PHE A 176 -15.94 -9.57 12.05
C PHE A 176 -17.14 -8.95 11.36
N GLN A 177 -17.67 -9.62 10.35
CA GLN A 177 -18.91 -9.19 9.67
C GLN A 177 -20.10 -9.48 10.60
N ILE A 178 -20.12 -8.79 11.72
CA ILE A 178 -21.33 -8.78 12.54
C ILE A 178 -22.33 -7.87 11.82
N SER A 179 -23.44 -8.46 11.36
CA SER A 179 -24.52 -7.68 10.77
C SER A 179 -24.87 -6.50 11.71
N THR A 180 -24.83 -5.27 11.20
CA THR A 180 -25.18 -4.05 11.96
C THR A 180 -26.55 -4.18 12.61
N THR A 181 -27.49 -4.84 11.94
CA THR A 181 -28.83 -5.13 12.47
C THR A 181 -28.78 -6.05 13.68
N PHE A 182 -27.94 -7.09 13.66
CA PHE A 182 -27.76 -8.01 14.80
C PHE A 182 -27.14 -7.29 15.99
N MET A 183 -26.16 -6.44 15.76
CA MET A 183 -25.52 -5.62 16.80
C MET A 183 -26.54 -4.67 17.46
N LEU A 184 -27.39 -4.03 16.67
CA LEU A 184 -28.43 -3.11 17.13
C LEU A 184 -29.48 -3.83 17.98
N VAL A 185 -29.89 -5.02 17.58
CA VAL A 185 -30.83 -5.86 18.34
C VAL A 185 -30.24 -6.27 19.69
N ILE A 186 -28.97 -6.67 19.75
CA ILE A 186 -28.27 -7.02 21.00
C ILE A 186 -28.22 -5.82 21.94
N VAL A 187 -27.87 -4.63 21.44
CA VAL A 187 -27.79 -3.40 22.24
C VAL A 187 -29.16 -3.02 22.80
N ILE A 188 -30.22 -3.07 21.99
CA ILE A 188 -31.59 -2.79 22.46
C ILE A 188 -32.02 -3.81 23.53
N PHE A 189 -31.75 -5.09 23.28
CA PHE A 189 -32.05 -6.14 24.25
C PHE A 189 -31.31 -5.93 25.59
N TYR A 190 -30.03 -5.56 25.51
CA TYR A 190 -29.22 -5.26 26.70
C TYR A 190 -29.79 -4.06 27.48
N ILE A 191 -30.17 -2.98 26.81
CA ILE A 191 -30.77 -1.79 27.44
C ILE A 191 -32.09 -2.17 28.17
N LEU A 192 -32.94 -2.96 27.52
CA LEU A 192 -34.21 -3.40 28.10
C LEU A 192 -33.98 -4.34 29.32
N LEU A 193 -32.96 -5.19 29.26
CA LEU A 193 -32.64 -6.13 30.34
C LEU A 193 -32.05 -5.38 31.52
N VAL A 194 -31.07 -4.52 31.34
CA VAL A 194 -30.38 -3.81 32.43
C VAL A 194 -31.22 -2.67 32.99
N GLY A 195 -32.01 -1.99 32.16
CA GLY A 195 -32.85 -0.88 32.58
C GLY A 195 -34.14 -1.34 33.26
N PRO A 196 -35.26 -1.43 32.49
CA PRO A 196 -36.57 -1.63 33.08
C PRO A 196 -36.74 -3.02 33.72
N PHE A 197 -36.20 -4.07 33.08
CA PHE A 197 -36.39 -5.42 33.58
C PHE A 197 -35.68 -5.65 34.94
N LEU A 198 -34.39 -5.30 35.02
CA LEU A 198 -33.62 -5.45 36.25
C LEU A 198 -34.19 -4.56 37.37
N TYR A 199 -34.63 -3.34 37.04
CA TYR A 199 -35.25 -2.43 37.99
C TYR A 199 -36.53 -3.04 38.61
N VAL A 200 -37.46 -3.56 37.80
CA VAL A 200 -38.69 -4.21 38.28
C VAL A 200 -38.37 -5.44 39.10
N LEU A 201 -37.39 -6.27 38.71
CA LEU A 201 -36.98 -7.47 39.41
C LEU A 201 -36.42 -7.14 40.81
N LEU A 202 -35.53 -6.16 40.90
CA LEU A 202 -34.92 -5.76 42.16
C LEU A 202 -35.92 -5.05 43.08
N LYS A 203 -36.85 -4.27 42.51
CA LYS A 203 -37.95 -3.63 43.25
C LYS A 203 -38.86 -4.66 43.89
N ARG A 204 -39.21 -5.76 43.17
CA ARG A 204 -40.06 -6.85 43.71
C ARG A 204 -39.38 -7.63 44.84
N LYS A 205 -38.03 -7.72 44.82
CA LYS A 205 -37.24 -8.43 45.83
C LYS A 205 -36.75 -7.53 46.97
N ASP A 206 -37.09 -6.25 46.94
CA ASP A 206 -36.66 -5.20 47.89
C ASP A 206 -35.13 -5.14 48.08
N LYS A 207 -34.37 -5.50 47.03
CA LYS A 207 -32.89 -5.53 47.01
C LYS A 207 -32.33 -4.53 46.01
N ARG A 208 -32.80 -3.31 46.04
CA ARG A 208 -32.37 -2.24 45.08
C ARG A 208 -30.87 -1.93 45.17
N GLU A 209 -30.30 -2.06 46.36
CA GLU A 209 -28.87 -1.85 46.58
C GLU A 209 -27.98 -2.86 45.85
N SER A 210 -28.50 -4.07 45.57
CA SER A 210 -27.77 -5.07 44.79
C SER A 210 -27.58 -4.72 43.31
N ALA A 211 -28.27 -3.72 42.80
CA ALA A 211 -28.10 -3.25 41.42
C ALA A 211 -26.66 -2.81 41.13
N TRP A 212 -25.97 -2.23 42.12
CA TRP A 212 -24.60 -1.76 42.04
C TRP A 212 -23.62 -2.88 41.64
N TRP A 213 -23.82 -4.11 42.09
CA TRP A 213 -22.98 -5.26 41.77
C TRP A 213 -23.51 -6.05 40.57
N ILE A 214 -24.80 -6.14 40.39
CA ILE A 214 -25.43 -6.96 39.37
C ILE A 214 -25.21 -6.35 37.95
N ILE A 215 -25.27 -5.01 37.81
CA ILE A 215 -25.10 -4.35 36.53
C ILE A 215 -23.70 -4.59 35.96
N PRO A 216 -22.56 -4.37 36.68
CA PRO A 216 -21.23 -4.67 36.19
C PRO A 216 -21.03 -6.16 35.82
N VAL A 217 -21.57 -7.08 36.61
CA VAL A 217 -21.48 -8.53 36.35
C VAL A 217 -22.18 -8.88 35.02
N ILE A 218 -23.41 -8.38 34.82
CA ILE A 218 -24.14 -8.61 33.56
C ILE A 218 -23.38 -8.01 32.37
N SER A 219 -22.78 -6.84 32.54
CA SER A 219 -22.00 -6.17 31.49
C SER A 219 -20.76 -6.99 31.08
N ILE A 220 -20.03 -7.53 32.08
CA ILE A 220 -18.87 -8.40 31.85
C ILE A 220 -19.28 -9.69 31.12
N VAL A 221 -20.34 -10.34 31.58
CA VAL A 221 -20.86 -11.58 30.99
C VAL A 221 -21.30 -11.34 29.54
N ALA A 222 -22.00 -10.23 29.27
CA ALA A 222 -22.42 -9.85 27.92
C ALA A 222 -21.20 -9.61 27.01
N SER A 223 -20.18 -8.86 27.49
CA SER A 223 -18.97 -8.60 26.73
C SER A 223 -18.19 -9.88 26.39
N VAL A 224 -18.01 -10.76 27.35
CA VAL A 224 -17.34 -12.04 27.15
C VAL A 224 -18.12 -12.92 26.16
N SER A 225 -19.45 -12.93 26.26
CA SER A 225 -20.29 -13.72 25.35
C SER A 225 -20.21 -13.24 23.92
N ILE A 226 -20.22 -11.91 23.70
CA ILE A 226 -20.07 -11.31 22.36
C ILE A 226 -18.67 -11.62 21.80
N PHE A 227 -17.64 -11.49 22.63
CA PHE A 227 -16.27 -11.80 22.21
C PHE A 227 -16.11 -13.29 21.86
N ALA A 228 -16.62 -14.20 22.69
CA ALA A 228 -16.53 -15.64 22.45
C ALA A 228 -17.32 -16.07 21.19
N TYR A 229 -18.44 -15.40 20.91
CA TYR A 229 -19.21 -15.65 19.68
C TYR A 229 -18.46 -15.16 18.45
N GLY A 230 -17.87 -13.95 18.54
CA GLY A 230 -17.09 -13.39 17.43
C GLY A 230 -15.76 -14.11 17.17
N ALA A 231 -15.19 -14.79 18.17
CA ALA A 231 -13.93 -15.53 18.01
C ALA A 231 -14.13 -16.96 17.44
N LYS A 232 -15.36 -17.38 17.17
CA LYS A 232 -15.69 -18.75 16.76
C LYS A 232 -15.80 -18.90 15.23
N ASP A 233 -15.80 -17.80 14.47
CA ASP A 233 -15.75 -17.73 13.02
C ASP A 233 -14.34 -17.31 12.55
#